data_a9df6845cbf14d5fbf1687ec80040470
#
_entry.id   a9df6845cbf14d5fbf1687ec80040470
#
_cell.length_a   1.000
_cell.length_b   1.000
_cell.length_c   1.000
_cell.angle_alpha   90.00
_cell.angle_beta   90.00
_cell.angle_gamma   90.00
#
_symmetry.space_group_name_H-M   'P 1'
#
loop_
_entity.id
_entity.type
_entity.pdbx_description
1 polymer ?
#
loop_
_entity_poly.entity_id
_entity_poly.type
_entity_poly.pdbx_seq_one_letter_code
_entity_poly.pdbx_strand_id
1 'polypeptide(L)'
;MPHDIRTPMNAVIGMTSLIRHDAGNKDKVIEYADKIDISSQHLLGIINDILDMSKIEAGKTVFKYDDFSILNFIQEINNLFHSQIDEKKQILTTKKNIRHEWVNGDQLRLMQIFSNLLSNAVKYTQEGGEIQFLVEECETNSSVYAKYRFLVRDNGIGMSADFKDKIFDAFTRAENSVTNKIQGTGLGMAITRNLVEAMGGTIDVESELGQGSCFEVLMDLKIAEDRTVALAAQEETDKQDGNILQGMRFLCAEDNELNAEILTELLKIEGAECTICE
;
A
#
# COMPACT_ATOMS: atom_id res chain seq x y z
N MET A 1 -3.46 -11.72 16.66
CA MET A 1 -3.02 -10.39 17.11
C MET A 1 -1.81 -10.41 18.09
N PRO A 2 -1.80 -10.99 19.31
CA PRO A 2 -0.57 -10.96 20.13
C PRO A 2 0.63 -11.66 19.48
N HIS A 3 0.40 -12.70 18.70
CA HIS A 3 1.43 -13.46 18.02
C HIS A 3 2.05 -12.69 16.83
N ASP A 4 1.23 -12.00 16.07
CA ASP A 4 1.64 -11.29 14.84
C ASP A 4 2.52 -10.07 15.13
N ILE A 5 2.29 -9.41 16.28
CA ILE A 5 3.15 -8.35 16.80
C ILE A 5 4.43 -8.92 17.41
N ARG A 6 4.34 -10.04 18.16
CA ARG A 6 5.49 -10.62 18.86
C ARG A 6 6.54 -11.15 17.91
N THR A 7 6.15 -11.74 16.79
CA THR A 7 7.09 -12.34 15.83
C THR A 7 8.07 -11.32 15.24
N PRO A 8 7.64 -10.22 14.60
CA PRO A 8 8.56 -9.20 14.10
C PRO A 8 9.35 -8.52 15.22
N MET A 9 8.75 -8.27 16.38
CA MET A 9 9.45 -7.70 17.54
C MET A 9 10.59 -8.60 18.02
N ASN A 10 10.36 -9.92 18.14
CA ASN A 10 11.40 -10.87 18.51
C ASN A 10 12.49 -11.00 17.44
N ALA A 11 12.15 -10.84 16.15
CA ALA A 11 13.12 -10.81 15.07
C ALA A 11 14.05 -9.58 15.21
N VAL A 12 13.52 -8.39 15.44
CA VAL A 12 14.31 -7.17 15.69
C VAL A 12 15.26 -7.36 16.87
N ILE A 13 14.75 -7.83 18.01
CA ILE A 13 15.55 -8.07 19.23
C ILE A 13 16.65 -9.13 18.97
N GLY A 14 16.30 -10.23 18.30
CA GLY A 14 17.23 -11.30 18.00
C GLY A 14 18.35 -10.87 17.05
N MET A 15 18.01 -10.16 15.95
CA MET A 15 18.99 -9.64 14.99
C MET A 15 19.91 -8.59 15.63
N THR A 16 19.39 -7.72 16.49
CA THR A 16 20.21 -6.77 17.25
C THR A 16 21.24 -7.46 18.14
N SER A 17 20.87 -8.59 18.76
CA SER A 17 21.80 -9.40 19.56
C SER A 17 22.87 -10.06 18.69
N LEU A 18 22.49 -10.54 17.49
CA LEU A 18 23.43 -11.12 16.53
C LEU A 18 24.40 -10.10 15.96
N ILE A 19 23.97 -8.86 15.69
CA ILE A 19 24.85 -7.75 15.29
C ILE A 19 25.94 -7.51 16.34
N ARG A 20 25.58 -7.49 17.62
CA ARG A 20 26.56 -7.33 18.71
C ARG A 20 27.57 -8.47 18.79
N HIS A 21 27.11 -9.71 18.53
CA HIS A 21 27.97 -10.89 18.55
C HIS A 21 28.93 -10.91 17.35
N ASP A 22 28.44 -10.59 16.15
CA ASP A 22 29.16 -10.68 14.89
C ASP A 22 29.70 -9.30 14.41
N ALA A 23 29.90 -8.33 15.32
CA ALA A 23 30.27 -6.95 15.00
C ALA A 23 31.53 -6.80 14.13
N GLY A 24 32.44 -7.79 14.16
CA GLY A 24 33.63 -7.84 13.30
C GLY A 24 33.37 -8.34 11.87
N ASN A 25 32.17 -8.84 11.56
CA ASN A 25 31.84 -9.36 10.25
C ASN A 25 30.82 -8.43 9.55
N LYS A 26 31.33 -7.53 8.70
CA LYS A 26 30.54 -6.49 8.03
C LYS A 26 29.38 -7.05 7.22
N ASP A 27 29.59 -8.16 6.49
CA ASP A 27 28.54 -8.72 5.62
C ASP A 27 27.37 -9.26 6.44
N LYS A 28 27.65 -9.94 7.57
CA LYS A 28 26.59 -10.40 8.48
C LYS A 28 25.87 -9.25 9.18
N VAL A 29 26.59 -8.18 9.56
CA VAL A 29 25.98 -7.01 10.18
C VAL A 29 25.00 -6.36 9.22
N ILE A 30 25.36 -6.21 7.94
CA ILE A 30 24.45 -5.69 6.91
C ILE A 30 23.23 -6.62 6.73
N GLU A 31 23.46 -7.92 6.59
CA GLU A 31 22.36 -8.90 6.48
C GLU A 31 21.36 -8.83 7.64
N TYR A 32 21.87 -8.67 8.87
CA TYR A 32 21.01 -8.55 10.05
C TYR A 32 20.28 -7.20 10.11
N ALA A 33 20.92 -6.11 9.68
CA ALA A 33 20.31 -4.81 9.59
C ALA A 33 19.15 -4.80 8.58
N ASP A 34 19.34 -5.39 7.40
CA ASP A 34 18.27 -5.55 6.39
C ASP A 34 17.07 -6.33 6.95
N LYS A 35 17.33 -7.40 7.71
CA LYS A 35 16.28 -8.19 8.36
C LYS A 35 15.54 -7.42 9.45
N ILE A 36 16.25 -6.53 10.18
CA ILE A 36 15.64 -5.63 11.16
C ILE A 36 14.72 -4.66 10.45
N ASP A 37 15.17 -4.05 9.36
CA ASP A 37 14.38 -3.09 8.59
C ASP A 37 13.08 -3.73 8.08
N ILE A 38 13.17 -4.88 7.40
CA ILE A 38 12.00 -5.64 6.94
C ILE A 38 11.03 -5.95 8.09
N SER A 39 11.56 -6.37 9.26
CA SER A 39 10.73 -6.73 10.41
C SER A 39 10.07 -5.50 11.05
N SER A 40 10.76 -4.36 11.07
CA SER A 40 10.26 -3.10 11.61
C SER A 40 9.17 -2.51 10.70
N GLN A 41 9.36 -2.52 9.39
CA GLN A 41 8.35 -2.10 8.41
C GLN A 41 7.09 -2.96 8.50
N HIS A 42 7.26 -4.28 8.67
CA HIS A 42 6.12 -5.18 8.89
C HIS A 42 5.37 -4.85 10.18
N LEU A 43 6.08 -4.56 11.28
CA LEU A 43 5.46 -4.18 12.55
C LEU A 43 4.70 -2.85 12.45
N LEU A 44 5.29 -1.86 11.78
CA LEU A 44 4.62 -0.57 11.51
C LEU A 44 3.35 -0.76 10.68
N GLY A 45 3.39 -1.63 9.65
CA GLY A 45 2.21 -1.99 8.87
C GLY A 45 1.08 -2.55 9.74
N ILE A 46 1.39 -3.48 10.65
CA ILE A 46 0.40 -4.06 11.58
C ILE A 46 -0.20 -2.98 12.49
N ILE A 47 0.63 -2.10 13.04
CA ILE A 47 0.18 -1.01 13.93
C ILE A 47 -0.76 -0.07 13.16
N ASN A 48 -0.39 0.33 11.96
CA ASN A 48 -1.20 1.20 11.10
C ASN A 48 -2.53 0.53 10.73
N ASP A 49 -2.53 -0.76 10.39
CA ASP A 49 -3.75 -1.52 10.13
C ASP A 49 -4.71 -1.51 11.33
N ILE A 50 -4.18 -1.71 12.56
CA ILE A 50 -4.97 -1.69 13.78
C ILE A 50 -5.54 -0.29 14.06
N LEU A 51 -4.73 0.76 13.88
CA LEU A 51 -5.15 2.14 14.07
C LEU A 51 -6.21 2.54 13.04
N ASP A 52 -6.04 2.17 11.77
CA ASP A 52 -7.02 2.43 10.72
C ASP A 52 -8.34 1.71 11.02
N MET A 53 -8.28 0.42 11.37
CA MET A 53 -9.48 -0.35 11.76
C MET A 53 -10.22 0.32 12.93
N SER A 54 -9.49 0.72 13.98
CA SER A 54 -10.07 1.40 15.15
C SER A 54 -10.72 2.75 14.80
N LYS A 55 -10.11 3.54 13.89
CA LYS A 55 -10.67 4.81 13.41
C LYS A 55 -11.94 4.60 12.58
N ILE A 56 -11.94 3.57 11.73
CA ILE A 56 -13.09 3.23 10.87
C ILE A 56 -14.26 2.77 11.75
N GLU A 57 -14.05 1.82 12.67
CA GLU A 57 -15.08 1.32 13.58
C GLU A 57 -15.67 2.44 14.46
N ALA A 58 -14.85 3.41 14.86
CA ALA A 58 -15.29 4.56 15.62
C ALA A 58 -16.01 5.64 14.78
N GLY A 59 -16.11 5.47 13.45
CA GLY A 59 -16.66 6.49 12.54
C GLY A 59 -15.84 7.78 12.50
N LYS A 60 -14.54 7.72 12.86
CA LYS A 60 -13.64 8.87 12.96
C LYS A 60 -12.67 9.00 11.78
N THR A 61 -12.88 8.23 10.72
CA THR A 61 -12.06 8.35 9.51
C THR A 61 -12.37 9.69 8.84
N VAL A 62 -11.35 10.52 8.68
CA VAL A 62 -11.43 11.77 7.94
C VAL A 62 -10.91 11.50 6.53
N PHE A 63 -11.75 11.77 5.53
CA PHE A 63 -11.38 11.67 4.12
C PHE A 63 -10.91 13.02 3.61
N LYS A 64 -9.84 13.00 2.83
CA LYS A 64 -9.30 14.19 2.17
C LYS A 64 -9.63 14.12 0.68
N TYR A 65 -10.64 14.91 0.28
CA TYR A 65 -11.07 14.94 -1.11
C TYR A 65 -10.31 16.01 -1.88
N ASP A 66 -9.46 15.56 -2.81
CA ASP A 66 -8.72 16.41 -3.75
C ASP A 66 -9.02 16.00 -5.21
N ASP A 67 -8.77 16.90 -6.15
CA ASP A 67 -8.89 16.56 -7.57
C ASP A 67 -7.64 15.85 -8.04
N PHE A 68 -7.79 14.71 -8.70
CA PHE A 68 -6.67 13.90 -9.22
C PHE A 68 -7.05 13.22 -10.55
N SER A 69 -6.02 12.79 -11.30
CA SER A 69 -6.19 12.01 -12.53
C SER A 69 -6.25 10.51 -12.21
N ILE A 70 -7.33 9.86 -12.66
CA ILE A 70 -7.47 8.39 -12.59
C ILE A 70 -6.38 7.70 -13.42
N LEU A 71 -5.94 8.31 -14.53
CA LEU A 71 -4.89 7.74 -15.37
C LEU A 71 -3.53 7.73 -14.64
N ASN A 72 -3.20 8.83 -13.96
CA ASN A 72 -1.99 8.92 -13.14
C ASN A 72 -2.06 7.95 -11.96
N PHE A 73 -3.19 7.88 -11.28
CA PHE A 73 -3.43 6.90 -10.21
C PHE A 73 -3.20 5.46 -10.67
N ILE A 74 -3.71 5.06 -11.85
CA ILE A 74 -3.47 3.72 -12.42
C ILE A 74 -1.98 3.49 -12.69
N GLN A 75 -1.28 4.51 -13.18
CA GLN A 75 0.16 4.42 -13.45
C GLN A 75 0.97 4.27 -12.16
N GLU A 76 0.67 5.05 -11.13
CA GLU A 76 1.30 4.95 -9.81
C GLU A 76 1.13 3.56 -9.20
N ILE A 77 -0.08 3.01 -9.25
CA ILE A 77 -0.38 1.64 -8.79
C ILE A 77 0.45 0.61 -9.57
N ASN A 78 0.52 0.70 -10.89
CA ASN A 78 1.32 -0.22 -11.68
C ASN A 78 2.81 -0.15 -11.33
N ASN A 79 3.34 1.05 -11.17
CA ASN A 79 4.74 1.27 -10.82
C ASN A 79 5.09 0.66 -9.44
N LEU A 80 4.16 0.74 -8.48
CA LEU A 80 4.33 0.19 -7.13
C LEU A 80 4.60 -1.32 -7.13
N PHE A 81 4.01 -2.06 -8.07
CA PHE A 81 4.12 -3.52 -8.11
C PHE A 81 5.09 -4.06 -9.18
N HIS A 82 5.65 -3.20 -10.02
CA HIS A 82 6.51 -3.61 -11.14
C HIS A 82 7.66 -4.53 -10.69
N SER A 83 8.42 -4.14 -9.67
CA SER A 83 9.56 -4.93 -9.18
C SER A 83 9.15 -6.31 -8.65
N GLN A 84 8.04 -6.39 -7.89
CA GLN A 84 7.56 -7.65 -7.32
C GLN A 84 7.02 -8.61 -8.39
N ILE A 85 6.37 -8.05 -9.42
CA ILE A 85 5.84 -8.78 -10.57
C ILE A 85 6.98 -9.35 -11.41
N ASP A 86 8.01 -8.56 -11.67
CA ASP A 86 9.20 -8.99 -12.43
C ASP A 86 9.97 -10.09 -11.68
N GLU A 87 10.17 -9.94 -10.36
CA GLU A 87 10.84 -10.95 -9.54
C GLU A 87 10.14 -12.31 -9.61
N LYS A 88 8.80 -12.31 -9.64
CA LYS A 88 7.98 -13.52 -9.79
C LYS A 88 7.70 -13.90 -11.24
N LYS A 89 8.22 -13.16 -12.22
CA LYS A 89 7.93 -13.33 -13.66
C LYS A 89 6.44 -13.40 -13.98
N GLN A 90 5.62 -12.73 -13.18
CA GLN A 90 4.18 -12.65 -13.38
C GLN A 90 3.86 -11.66 -14.50
N ILE A 91 2.65 -11.73 -15.05
CA ILE A 91 2.18 -10.84 -16.11
C ILE A 91 1.07 -9.97 -15.54
N LEU A 92 1.34 -8.66 -15.38
CA LEU A 92 0.30 -7.68 -15.07
C LEU A 92 -0.24 -7.06 -16.35
N THR A 93 -1.53 -7.22 -16.59
CA THR A 93 -2.24 -6.56 -17.69
C THR A 93 -3.18 -5.50 -17.14
N THR A 94 -2.94 -4.24 -17.50
CA THR A 94 -3.82 -3.13 -17.12
C THR A 94 -4.67 -2.70 -18.30
N LYS A 95 -5.99 -2.69 -18.13
CA LYS A 95 -6.96 -2.20 -19.12
C LYS A 95 -7.73 -1.03 -18.55
N LYS A 96 -7.97 -0.03 -19.38
CA LYS A 96 -8.68 1.19 -18.99
C LYS A 96 -9.68 1.61 -20.07
N ASN A 97 -10.89 1.97 -19.64
CA ASN A 97 -11.94 2.55 -20.47
C ASN A 97 -12.59 3.68 -19.68
N ILE A 98 -12.04 4.89 -19.81
CA ILE A 98 -12.32 6.05 -18.98
C ILE A 98 -12.68 7.21 -19.88
N ARG A 99 -13.79 7.90 -19.59
CA ARG A 99 -14.26 9.12 -20.26
C ARG A 99 -13.88 10.37 -19.48
N HIS A 100 -14.05 10.32 -18.14
CA HIS A 100 -13.69 11.43 -17.25
C HIS A 100 -12.40 11.09 -16.53
N GLU A 101 -11.31 11.71 -16.93
CA GLU A 101 -9.98 11.47 -16.35
C GLU A 101 -9.85 12.10 -14.97
N TRP A 102 -10.34 13.33 -14.82
CA TRP A 102 -10.21 14.11 -13.61
C TRP A 102 -11.41 13.91 -12.69
N VAL A 103 -11.14 13.51 -11.47
CA VAL A 103 -12.15 13.23 -10.43
C VAL A 103 -11.73 13.80 -9.09
N ASN A 104 -12.71 14.07 -8.25
CA ASN A 104 -12.51 14.49 -6.87
C ASN A 104 -12.75 13.31 -5.95
N GLY A 105 -11.74 12.98 -5.13
CA GLY A 105 -11.77 11.83 -4.22
C GLY A 105 -10.56 11.79 -3.31
N ASP A 106 -10.51 10.79 -2.42
CA ASP A 106 -9.35 10.55 -1.57
C ASP A 106 -8.40 9.55 -2.26
N GLN A 107 -7.43 10.09 -3.04
CA GLN A 107 -6.46 9.30 -3.79
C GLN A 107 -5.65 8.38 -2.87
N LEU A 108 -5.30 8.84 -1.64
CA LEU A 108 -4.52 8.05 -0.69
C LEU A 108 -5.29 6.80 -0.23
N ARG A 109 -6.58 6.95 0.04
CA ARG A 109 -7.43 5.82 0.44
C ARG A 109 -7.71 4.87 -0.73
N LEU A 110 -7.89 5.40 -1.94
CA LEU A 110 -7.94 4.55 -3.15
C LEU A 110 -6.63 3.78 -3.35
N MET A 111 -5.47 4.43 -3.16
CA MET A 111 -4.18 3.78 -3.21
C MET A 111 -4.09 2.65 -2.18
N GLN A 112 -4.55 2.86 -0.96
CA GLN A 112 -4.59 1.85 0.11
C GLN A 112 -5.48 0.64 -0.27
N ILE A 113 -6.68 0.89 -0.81
CA ILE A 113 -7.60 -0.16 -1.28
C ILE A 113 -6.94 -1.02 -2.35
N PHE A 114 -6.48 -0.40 -3.44
CA PHE A 114 -5.99 -1.14 -4.61
C PHE A 114 -4.60 -1.71 -4.42
N SER A 115 -3.73 -1.08 -3.61
CA SER A 115 -2.46 -1.69 -3.23
C SER A 115 -2.67 -2.97 -2.42
N ASN A 116 -3.66 -3.01 -1.53
CA ASN A 116 -3.98 -4.21 -0.78
C ASN A 116 -4.54 -5.34 -1.68
N LEU A 117 -5.45 -5.02 -2.61
CA LEU A 117 -5.99 -5.99 -3.56
C LEU A 117 -4.91 -6.54 -4.49
N LEU A 118 -4.07 -5.69 -5.07
CA LEU A 118 -2.98 -6.09 -5.97
C LEU A 118 -1.85 -6.82 -5.23
N SER A 119 -1.51 -6.40 -4.01
CA SER A 119 -0.55 -7.12 -3.17
C SER A 119 -1.03 -8.56 -2.91
N ASN A 120 -2.31 -8.75 -2.63
CA ASN A 120 -2.88 -10.08 -2.48
C ASN A 120 -2.82 -10.87 -3.80
N ALA A 121 -3.19 -10.28 -4.94
CA ALA A 121 -3.07 -10.91 -6.25
C ALA A 121 -1.62 -11.36 -6.54
N VAL A 122 -0.63 -10.48 -6.38
CA VAL A 122 0.80 -10.80 -6.55
C VAL A 122 1.25 -11.92 -5.60
N LYS A 123 0.78 -11.88 -4.37
CA LYS A 123 1.17 -12.81 -3.30
C LYS A 123 0.63 -14.23 -3.53
N TYR A 124 -0.62 -14.36 -3.95
CA TYR A 124 -1.31 -15.63 -4.11
C TYR A 124 -1.28 -16.19 -5.53
N THR A 125 -0.76 -15.45 -6.49
CA THR A 125 -0.47 -15.93 -7.84
C THR A 125 0.93 -16.55 -7.88
N GLN A 126 1.04 -17.69 -8.56
CA GLN A 126 2.32 -18.41 -8.72
C GLN A 126 3.26 -17.66 -9.67
N GLU A 127 4.54 -18.06 -9.68
CA GLU A 127 5.53 -17.58 -10.65
C GLU A 127 5.02 -17.83 -12.08
N GLY A 128 5.11 -16.82 -12.94
CA GLY A 128 4.62 -16.87 -14.31
C GLY A 128 3.10 -16.74 -14.47
N GLY A 129 2.35 -16.55 -13.37
CA GLY A 129 0.91 -16.38 -13.43
C GLY A 129 0.47 -15.00 -13.92
N GLU A 130 -0.83 -14.83 -14.11
CA GLU A 130 -1.42 -13.63 -14.70
C GLU A 130 -2.27 -12.87 -13.69
N ILE A 131 -2.11 -11.54 -13.71
CA ILE A 131 -2.90 -10.59 -12.92
C ILE A 131 -3.46 -9.55 -13.87
N GLN A 132 -4.73 -9.22 -13.73
CA GLN A 132 -5.38 -8.19 -14.52
C GLN A 132 -5.93 -7.09 -13.60
N PHE A 133 -5.59 -5.84 -13.92
CA PHE A 133 -6.19 -4.66 -13.33
C PHE A 133 -7.00 -3.95 -14.40
N LEU A 134 -8.32 -3.91 -14.24
CA LEU A 134 -9.24 -3.26 -15.16
C LEU A 134 -9.92 -2.09 -14.47
N VAL A 135 -9.95 -0.93 -15.13
CA VAL A 135 -10.67 0.26 -14.67
C VAL A 135 -11.60 0.73 -15.79
N GLU A 136 -12.89 0.64 -15.54
CA GLU A 136 -13.94 1.03 -16.49
C GLU A 136 -14.84 2.07 -15.87
N GLU A 137 -15.16 3.08 -16.67
CA GLU A 137 -16.23 4.02 -16.35
C GLU A 137 -17.54 3.47 -16.87
N CYS A 138 -18.47 3.17 -15.95
CA CYS A 138 -19.80 2.69 -16.26
C CYS A 138 -20.72 3.81 -16.71
N GLU A 139 -21.77 3.45 -17.45
CA GLU A 139 -22.82 4.41 -17.78
C GLU A 139 -23.59 4.82 -16.52
N THR A 140 -23.82 6.12 -16.40
CA THR A 140 -24.62 6.73 -15.33
C THR A 140 -25.45 7.88 -15.89
N ASN A 141 -26.58 8.16 -15.26
CA ASN A 141 -27.42 9.30 -15.60
C ASN A 141 -26.98 10.60 -14.88
N SER A 142 -25.91 10.54 -14.09
CA SER A 142 -25.37 11.70 -13.37
C SER A 142 -24.44 12.50 -14.28
N SER A 143 -24.59 13.82 -14.29
CA SER A 143 -23.63 14.75 -14.89
C SER A 143 -22.59 15.26 -13.88
N VAL A 144 -22.68 14.87 -12.60
CA VAL A 144 -21.82 15.33 -11.50
C VAL A 144 -20.90 14.23 -11.02
N TYR A 145 -21.34 12.96 -11.11
CA TYR A 145 -20.58 11.81 -10.67
C TYR A 145 -20.39 10.83 -11.81
N ALA A 146 -19.18 10.31 -11.93
CA ALA A 146 -18.83 9.18 -12.78
C ALA A 146 -18.76 7.90 -11.93
N LYS A 147 -19.37 6.82 -12.41
CA LYS A 147 -19.30 5.52 -11.75
C LYS A 147 -18.15 4.73 -12.32
N TYR A 148 -17.20 4.35 -11.47
CA TYR A 148 -16.06 3.52 -11.82
C TYR A 148 -16.24 2.11 -11.32
N ARG A 149 -15.88 1.17 -12.18
CA ARG A 149 -15.74 -0.25 -11.89
C ARG A 149 -14.27 -0.60 -11.95
N PHE A 150 -13.73 -1.05 -10.84
CA PHE A 150 -12.37 -1.55 -10.74
C PHE A 150 -12.41 -3.06 -10.55
N LEU A 151 -11.66 -3.79 -11.37
CA LEU A 151 -11.50 -5.24 -11.24
C LEU A 151 -10.04 -5.59 -11.03
N VAL A 152 -9.76 -6.36 -9.99
CA VAL A 152 -8.46 -7.02 -9.78
C VAL A 152 -8.71 -8.52 -9.89
N ARG A 153 -8.22 -9.12 -10.96
CA ARG A 153 -8.35 -10.55 -11.24
C ARG A 153 -6.97 -11.20 -11.25
N ASP A 154 -6.87 -12.36 -10.67
CA ASP A 154 -5.71 -13.23 -10.71
C ASP A 154 -6.08 -14.66 -11.10
N ASN A 155 -5.11 -15.42 -11.61
CA ASN A 155 -5.22 -16.86 -11.86
C ASN A 155 -4.46 -17.68 -10.80
N GLY A 156 -4.43 -17.19 -9.58
CA GLY A 156 -3.72 -17.79 -8.46
C GLY A 156 -4.44 -18.99 -7.85
N ILE A 157 -4.14 -19.27 -6.58
CA ILE A 157 -4.67 -20.45 -5.87
C ILE A 157 -6.19 -20.41 -5.64
N GLY A 158 -6.83 -19.24 -5.73
CA GLY A 158 -8.22 -19.05 -5.41
C GLY A 158 -8.58 -19.36 -3.94
N MET A 159 -9.87 -19.39 -3.66
CA MET A 159 -10.41 -19.55 -2.30
C MET A 159 -11.51 -20.61 -2.27
N SER A 160 -11.61 -21.34 -1.14
CA SER A 160 -12.77 -22.19 -0.86
C SER A 160 -14.01 -21.34 -0.60
N ALA A 161 -15.21 -21.89 -0.83
CA ALA A 161 -16.46 -21.19 -0.57
C ALA A 161 -16.56 -20.69 0.88
N ASP A 162 -16.22 -21.54 1.85
CA ASP A 162 -16.26 -21.19 3.29
C ASP A 162 -15.31 -20.04 3.65
N PHE A 163 -14.16 -19.93 2.97
CA PHE A 163 -13.21 -18.84 3.21
C PHE A 163 -13.64 -17.57 2.48
N LYS A 164 -14.16 -17.68 1.25
CA LYS A 164 -14.66 -16.57 0.48
C LYS A 164 -15.74 -15.77 1.23
N ASP A 165 -16.65 -16.46 1.92
CA ASP A 165 -17.71 -15.82 2.69
C ASP A 165 -17.18 -15.03 3.91
N LYS A 166 -15.94 -15.32 4.34
CA LYS A 166 -15.29 -14.72 5.51
C LYS A 166 -14.08 -13.84 5.16
N ILE A 167 -13.77 -13.67 3.87
CA ILE A 167 -12.53 -12.97 3.45
C ILE A 167 -12.45 -11.53 3.97
N PHE A 168 -13.60 -10.90 4.21
CA PHE A 168 -13.71 -9.55 4.74
C PHE A 168 -13.82 -9.48 6.27
N ASP A 169 -13.86 -10.61 6.97
CA ASP A 169 -13.86 -10.64 8.43
C ASP A 169 -12.45 -10.35 8.95
N ALA A 170 -12.36 -9.50 9.98
CA ALA A 170 -11.09 -9.14 10.59
C ALA A 170 -10.36 -10.37 11.15
N PHE A 171 -9.04 -10.42 10.98
CA PHE A 171 -8.16 -11.50 11.43
C PHE A 171 -8.38 -12.86 10.77
N THR A 172 -9.16 -12.92 9.69
CA THR A 172 -9.42 -14.15 8.96
C THR A 172 -8.26 -14.47 8.00
N ARG A 173 -7.79 -15.72 8.02
CA ARG A 173 -6.72 -16.23 7.16
C ARG A 173 -7.07 -17.63 6.68
N ALA A 174 -6.75 -17.94 5.41
CA ALA A 174 -6.88 -19.30 4.92
C ALA A 174 -5.86 -20.22 5.58
N GLU A 175 -6.32 -21.27 6.25
CA GLU A 175 -5.46 -22.30 6.89
C GLU A 175 -5.17 -23.42 5.87
N ASN A 176 -4.16 -23.23 5.03
CA ASN A 176 -3.63 -24.24 4.13
C ASN A 176 -2.12 -24.33 4.23
N SER A 177 -1.52 -25.48 3.93
CA SER A 177 -0.06 -25.68 3.95
C SER A 177 0.72 -24.73 3.06
N VAL A 178 0.08 -24.20 2.01
CA VAL A 178 0.65 -23.19 1.08
C VAL A 178 0.53 -21.79 1.68
N THR A 179 -0.61 -21.46 2.30
CA THR A 179 -0.88 -20.13 2.86
C THR A 179 -0.21 -19.90 4.21
N ASN A 180 0.11 -20.96 4.98
CA ASN A 180 0.81 -20.85 6.25
C ASN A 180 2.23 -20.28 6.12
N LYS A 181 2.85 -20.34 4.93
CA LYS A 181 4.17 -19.73 4.66
C LYS A 181 4.06 -18.26 4.27
N ILE A 182 2.85 -17.78 3.99
CA ILE A 182 2.61 -16.45 3.47
C ILE A 182 2.21 -15.53 4.64
N GLN A 183 3.03 -14.54 4.97
CA GLN A 183 2.77 -13.58 6.04
C GLN A 183 1.62 -12.63 5.70
N GLY A 184 0.80 -12.27 6.72
CA GLY A 184 -0.28 -11.29 6.61
C GLY A 184 -1.05 -11.16 7.92
N THR A 185 -1.57 -9.97 8.19
CA THR A 185 -2.30 -9.61 9.41
C THR A 185 -3.72 -10.17 9.46
N GLY A 186 -4.31 -10.47 8.29
CA GLY A 186 -5.73 -10.77 8.15
C GLY A 186 -6.64 -9.55 8.34
N LEU A 187 -6.07 -8.35 8.40
CA LEU A 187 -6.83 -7.09 8.53
C LEU A 187 -7.04 -6.39 7.20
N GLY A 188 -6.15 -6.58 6.23
CA GLY A 188 -6.14 -5.82 4.99
C GLY A 188 -7.48 -5.86 4.25
N MET A 189 -8.10 -7.03 4.09
CA MET A 189 -9.38 -7.16 3.38
C MET A 189 -10.55 -6.54 4.16
N ALA A 190 -10.56 -6.64 5.48
CA ALA A 190 -11.55 -5.96 6.33
C ALA A 190 -11.42 -4.44 6.22
N ILE A 191 -10.19 -3.91 6.27
CA ILE A 191 -9.91 -2.48 6.07
C ILE A 191 -10.35 -2.04 4.67
N THR A 192 -10.03 -2.82 3.63
CA THR A 192 -10.43 -2.53 2.25
C THR A 192 -11.94 -2.40 2.12
N ARG A 193 -12.72 -3.37 2.63
CA ARG A 193 -14.18 -3.31 2.61
C ARG A 193 -14.71 -2.08 3.34
N ASN A 194 -14.24 -1.85 4.56
CA ASN A 194 -14.69 -0.74 5.37
C ASN A 194 -14.37 0.63 4.72
N LEU A 195 -13.19 0.77 4.07
CA LEU A 195 -12.84 1.99 3.33
C LEU A 195 -13.75 2.18 2.11
N VAL A 196 -13.98 1.13 1.33
CA VAL A 196 -14.87 1.19 0.15
C VAL A 196 -16.29 1.59 0.58
N GLU A 197 -16.85 0.96 1.62
CA GLU A 197 -18.18 1.27 2.15
C GLU A 197 -18.25 2.69 2.73
N ALA A 198 -17.23 3.13 3.46
CA ALA A 198 -17.16 4.49 4.02
C ALA A 198 -17.01 5.59 2.94
N MET A 199 -16.45 5.23 1.77
CA MET A 199 -16.41 6.10 0.59
C MET A 199 -17.67 5.99 -0.29
N GLY A 200 -18.69 5.23 0.14
CA GLY A 200 -19.97 5.08 -0.55
C GLY A 200 -19.94 4.09 -1.71
N GLY A 201 -18.90 3.27 -1.81
CA GLY A 201 -18.76 2.22 -2.82
C GLY A 201 -19.23 0.84 -2.33
N THR A 202 -19.08 -0.16 -3.20
CA THR A 202 -19.29 -1.58 -2.88
C THR A 202 -18.10 -2.40 -3.33
N ILE A 203 -17.82 -3.50 -2.62
CA ILE A 203 -16.81 -4.48 -2.99
C ILE A 203 -17.41 -5.88 -2.94
N ASP A 204 -17.16 -6.63 -4.01
CA ASP A 204 -17.55 -8.02 -4.15
C ASP A 204 -16.37 -8.89 -4.57
N VAL A 205 -16.49 -10.23 -4.36
CA VAL A 205 -15.46 -11.19 -4.72
C VAL A 205 -16.06 -12.46 -5.34
N GLU A 206 -15.50 -12.83 -6.47
CA GLU A 206 -15.69 -14.14 -7.08
C GLU A 206 -14.38 -14.92 -7.00
N SER A 207 -14.42 -16.15 -6.50
CA SER A 207 -13.24 -16.99 -6.40
C SER A 207 -13.62 -18.45 -6.31
N GLU A 208 -12.79 -19.29 -6.91
CA GLU A 208 -12.87 -20.74 -6.85
C GLU A 208 -11.48 -21.32 -6.67
N LEU A 209 -11.36 -22.35 -5.84
CA LEU A 209 -10.08 -22.98 -5.53
C LEU A 209 -9.41 -23.52 -6.81
N GLY A 210 -8.18 -23.09 -7.05
CA GLY A 210 -7.41 -23.44 -8.26
C GLY A 210 -7.74 -22.65 -9.52
N GLN A 211 -8.71 -21.71 -9.47
CA GLN A 211 -9.10 -20.88 -10.62
C GLN A 211 -8.70 -19.39 -10.46
N GLY A 212 -8.25 -19.02 -9.24
CA GLY A 212 -7.92 -17.65 -8.90
C GLY A 212 -9.07 -16.87 -8.31
N SER A 213 -8.93 -15.55 -8.26
CA SER A 213 -9.92 -14.66 -7.64
C SER A 213 -10.17 -13.43 -8.53
N CYS A 214 -11.34 -12.84 -8.38
CA CYS A 214 -11.73 -11.58 -9.01
C CYS A 214 -12.41 -10.71 -7.96
N PHE A 215 -11.78 -9.60 -7.61
CA PHE A 215 -12.36 -8.58 -6.75
C PHE A 215 -12.92 -7.47 -7.62
N GLU A 216 -14.17 -7.10 -7.37
CA GLU A 216 -14.86 -6.00 -8.02
C GLU A 216 -15.14 -4.88 -7.01
N VAL A 217 -14.72 -3.66 -7.32
CA VAL A 217 -15.03 -2.44 -6.55
C VAL A 217 -15.81 -1.50 -7.45
N LEU A 218 -17.00 -1.10 -7.00
CA LEU A 218 -17.80 -0.05 -7.64
C LEU A 218 -17.78 1.19 -6.78
N MET A 219 -17.51 2.34 -7.41
CA MET A 219 -17.39 3.61 -6.70
C MET A 219 -17.86 4.78 -7.56
N ASP A 220 -18.63 5.68 -6.95
CA ASP A 220 -19.04 6.93 -7.59
C ASP A 220 -18.05 8.03 -7.17
N LEU A 221 -17.32 8.60 -8.15
CA LEU A 221 -16.40 9.72 -7.93
C LEU A 221 -16.97 10.98 -8.56
N LYS A 222 -16.85 12.10 -7.87
CA LYS A 222 -17.31 13.38 -8.40
C LYS A 222 -16.41 13.79 -9.57
N ILE A 223 -16.99 14.18 -10.70
CA ILE A 223 -16.25 14.67 -11.85
C ILE A 223 -15.63 16.02 -11.49
N ALA A 224 -14.33 16.17 -11.72
CA ALA A 224 -13.58 17.41 -11.53
C ALA A 224 -13.33 18.10 -12.89
N GLU A 225 -12.97 19.37 -12.85
CA GLU A 225 -12.59 20.11 -14.05
C GLU A 225 -11.26 19.56 -14.61
N ASP A 226 -11.18 19.48 -15.94
CA ASP A 226 -9.97 19.01 -16.61
C ASP A 226 -8.82 20.01 -16.38
N ARG A 227 -7.75 19.55 -15.70
CA ARG A 227 -6.56 20.35 -15.35
C ARG A 227 -5.34 20.01 -16.19
N THR A 228 -5.50 19.29 -17.29
CA THR A 228 -4.39 18.83 -18.15
C THR A 228 -3.49 19.97 -18.59
N VAL A 229 -4.03 21.19 -18.76
CA VAL A 229 -3.30 22.37 -19.21
C VAL A 229 -2.49 23.03 -18.07
N ALA A 230 -2.92 22.90 -16.82
CA ALA A 230 -2.27 23.55 -15.67
C ALA A 230 -1.03 22.79 -15.16
N LEU A 231 -1.00 21.47 -15.29
CA LEU A 231 0.09 20.62 -14.80
C LEU A 231 1.29 20.58 -15.75
N ALA A 232 1.08 20.69 -17.05
CA ALA A 232 2.17 20.77 -18.05
C ALA A 232 3.12 21.97 -17.83
N ALA A 233 2.65 23.00 -17.10
CA ALA A 233 3.44 24.18 -16.76
C ALA A 233 4.28 24.03 -15.47
N GLN A 234 4.01 22.99 -14.65
CA GLN A 234 4.72 22.76 -13.38
C GLN A 234 5.79 21.67 -13.46
N GLU A 235 5.71 20.73 -14.44
CA GLU A 235 6.69 19.62 -14.55
C GLU A 235 8.06 20.03 -15.14
N GLU A 236 8.25 21.25 -15.63
CA GLU A 236 9.54 21.71 -16.16
C GLU A 236 10.55 22.16 -15.11
N THR A 237 10.19 22.20 -13.82
CA THR A 237 11.07 22.73 -12.76
C THR A 237 11.76 21.68 -11.86
N ASP A 238 11.41 20.40 -11.94
CA ASP A 238 11.92 19.38 -10.99
C ASP A 238 12.82 18.30 -11.61
N LYS A 239 13.80 18.69 -12.43
CA LYS A 239 14.91 17.81 -12.80
C LYS A 239 16.24 18.46 -12.41
N GLN A 240 16.55 18.44 -11.11
CA GLN A 240 17.91 18.55 -10.63
C GLN A 240 18.23 17.35 -9.74
N ASP A 241 18.82 16.32 -10.36
CA ASP A 241 19.58 15.28 -9.67
C ASP A 241 20.82 15.94 -9.03
N GLY A 242 20.73 16.26 -7.77
CA GLY A 242 21.83 16.75 -6.93
C GLY A 242 21.37 16.65 -5.48
N ASN A 243 22.31 16.38 -4.58
CA ASN A 243 22.05 16.33 -3.15
C ASN A 243 21.45 17.65 -2.67
N ILE A 244 20.11 17.76 -2.76
CA ILE A 244 19.33 19.00 -2.58
C ILE A 244 19.55 19.59 -1.17
N LEU A 245 19.87 18.72 -0.19
CA LEU A 245 20.02 19.11 1.21
C LEU A 245 21.44 19.56 1.56
N GLN A 246 22.41 19.38 0.68
CA GLN A 246 23.81 19.68 0.97
C GLN A 246 24.02 21.17 1.31
N GLY A 247 24.56 21.45 2.51
CA GLY A 247 24.81 22.79 3.00
C GLY A 247 23.58 23.55 3.52
N MET A 248 22.40 22.93 3.51
CA MET A 248 21.19 23.50 4.12
C MET A 248 21.27 23.45 5.65
N ARG A 249 20.61 24.40 6.30
CA ARG A 249 20.50 24.48 7.77
C ARG A 249 19.02 24.36 8.16
N PHE A 250 18.71 23.35 8.97
CA PHE A 250 17.36 23.05 9.45
C PHE A 250 17.24 23.39 10.94
N LEU A 251 16.12 23.99 11.30
CA LEU A 251 15.66 24.12 12.67
C LEU A 251 14.48 23.18 12.84
N CYS A 252 14.64 22.14 13.65
CA CYS A 252 13.63 21.10 13.83
C CYS A 252 13.11 21.12 15.26
N ALA A 253 11.79 20.93 15.42
CA ALA A 253 11.15 20.75 16.72
C ALA A 253 10.81 19.26 16.87
N GLU A 254 11.37 18.60 17.89
CA GLU A 254 11.11 17.19 18.20
C GLU A 254 11.26 16.99 19.71
N ASP A 255 10.21 16.47 20.34
CA ASP A 255 10.11 16.26 21.77
C ASP A 255 10.64 14.89 22.24
N ASN A 256 10.92 13.99 21.31
CA ASN A 256 11.47 12.66 21.58
C ASN A 256 12.98 12.65 21.30
N GLU A 257 13.78 12.43 22.33
CA GLU A 257 15.24 12.43 22.26
C GLU A 257 15.81 11.46 21.20
N LEU A 258 15.23 10.25 21.08
CA LEU A 258 15.66 9.26 20.09
C LEU A 258 15.33 9.70 18.65
N ASN A 259 14.14 10.28 18.44
CA ASN A 259 13.76 10.80 17.12
C ASN A 259 14.65 11.98 16.73
N ALA A 260 14.99 12.86 17.68
CA ALA A 260 15.88 14.00 17.48
C ALA A 260 17.28 13.55 17.05
N GLU A 261 17.83 12.50 17.70
CA GLU A 261 19.11 11.90 17.34
C GLU A 261 19.08 11.30 15.92
N ILE A 262 18.05 10.51 15.60
CA ILE A 262 17.87 9.90 14.27
C ILE A 262 17.76 10.99 13.20
N LEU A 263 16.94 12.01 13.40
CA LEU A 263 16.75 13.11 12.45
C LEU A 263 18.07 13.88 12.21
N THR A 264 18.82 14.14 13.26
CA THR A 264 20.12 14.83 13.16
C THR A 264 21.11 14.02 12.34
N GLU A 265 21.23 12.71 12.59
CA GLU A 265 22.15 11.85 11.84
C GLU A 265 21.73 11.66 10.37
N LEU A 266 20.43 11.52 10.08
CA LEU A 266 19.93 11.44 8.71
C LEU A 266 20.23 12.71 7.91
N LEU A 267 19.95 13.90 8.46
CA LEU A 267 20.25 15.17 7.80
C LEU A 267 21.75 15.36 7.58
N LYS A 268 22.58 14.92 8.51
CA LYS A 268 24.04 14.97 8.39
C LYS A 268 24.58 14.02 7.30
N ILE A 269 23.99 12.82 7.13
CA ILE A 269 24.31 11.91 6.03
C ILE A 269 24.03 12.57 4.68
N GLU A 270 22.95 13.34 4.58
CA GLU A 270 22.58 14.11 3.38
C GLU A 270 23.34 15.44 3.24
N GLY A 271 24.31 15.73 4.12
CA GLY A 271 25.16 16.91 4.05
C GLY A 271 24.52 18.21 4.55
N ALA A 272 23.42 18.09 5.32
CA ALA A 272 22.75 19.23 5.96
C ALA A 272 23.14 19.39 7.43
N GLU A 273 22.91 20.58 7.98
CA GLU A 273 23.06 20.87 9.41
C GLU A 273 21.69 20.93 10.07
N CYS A 274 21.53 20.29 11.24
CA CYS A 274 20.30 20.32 12.02
C CYS A 274 20.53 20.94 13.41
N THR A 275 19.60 21.79 13.80
CA THR A 275 19.48 22.27 15.19
C THR A 275 18.13 21.83 15.73
N ILE A 276 18.13 21.05 16.82
CA ILE A 276 16.90 20.59 17.47
C ILE A 276 16.49 21.61 18.53
N CYS A 277 15.18 21.90 18.55
CA CYS A 277 14.51 22.64 19.62
C CYS A 277 13.48 21.71 20.27
N GLU A 278 13.40 21.71 21.58
CA GLU A 278 12.35 21.05 22.37
C GLU A 278 11.03 21.84 22.34
#